data_1ab6690c9ff1c945f7c1c6893064691e
#
_entry.id   1ab6690c9ff1c945f7c1c6893064691e
#
_cell.length_a   1.000
_cell.length_b   1.000
_cell.length_c   1.000
_cell.angle_alpha   90.00
_cell.angle_beta   90.00
_cell.angle_gamma   90.00
#
_symmetry.space_group_name_H-M   'P 1'
#
loop_
_entity.id
_entity.type
_entity.pdbx_description
1 polymer ?
#
loop_
_entity_poly.entity_id
_entity_poly.type
_entity_poly.pdbx_seq_one_letter_code
_entity_poly.pdbx_strand_id
1 'polypeptide(L)' 'MSVVKCLVCEADVKAEPGVMLGELLTCGDCGTELEVTSLEPLTVEEAPEVQEDWGE' A
#
# COMPACT_ATOMS: atom_id res chain seq x y z
N MET A 1 4.48 0.81 -15.86
CA MET A 1 4.12 0.16 -14.69
C MET A 1 5.13 0.36 -13.64
N SER A 2 4.74 0.52 -12.45
CA SER A 2 5.64 0.74 -11.35
C SER A 2 5.54 -0.40 -10.35
N VAL A 3 6.62 -0.63 -9.67
CA VAL A 3 6.67 -1.68 -8.68
C VAL A 3 7.21 -1.09 -7.39
N VAL A 4 6.53 -1.36 -6.29
CA VAL A 4 7.00 -0.89 -5.00
C VAL A 4 7.24 -2.10 -4.13
N LYS A 5 7.98 -1.91 -3.05
CA LYS A 5 8.28 -3.00 -2.17
C LYS A 5 7.35 -2.99 -1.00
N CYS A 6 6.81 -4.14 -0.67
CA CYS A 6 6.01 -4.28 0.53
C CYS A 6 6.86 -3.96 1.74
N LEU A 7 6.29 -3.28 2.72
CA LEU A 7 7.03 -2.92 3.90
C LEU A 7 7.04 -4.03 4.94
N VAL A 8 6.30 -5.08 4.69
CA VAL A 8 6.22 -6.16 5.65
C VAL A 8 7.01 -7.36 5.17
N CYS A 9 6.74 -7.84 3.97
CA CYS A 9 7.43 -9.02 3.46
C CYS A 9 8.43 -8.65 2.39
N GLU A 10 8.46 -7.39 1.99
CA GLU A 10 9.42 -6.91 1.01
C GLU A 10 9.24 -7.58 -0.36
N ALA A 11 8.06 -8.04 -0.64
CA ALA A 11 7.79 -8.59 -1.96
C ALA A 11 7.47 -7.47 -2.93
N ASP A 12 7.60 -7.73 -4.20
CA ASP A 12 7.30 -6.73 -5.19
C ASP A 12 5.80 -6.59 -5.32
N VAL A 13 5.31 -5.38 -5.25
CA VAL A 13 3.90 -5.09 -5.38
C VAL A 13 3.74 -4.22 -6.61
N LYS A 14 2.92 -4.65 -7.55
CA LYS A 14 2.76 -3.91 -8.77
C LYS A 14 1.78 -2.80 -8.60
N ALA A 15 2.15 -1.62 -9.03
CA ALA A 15 1.29 -0.46 -8.97
C ALA A 15 0.90 -0.06 -10.36
N GLU A 16 -0.37 0.24 -10.56
CA GLU A 16 -0.84 0.60 -11.87
C GLU A 16 -0.37 1.97 -12.24
N PRO A 17 -0.23 2.27 -13.52
CA PRO A 17 0.25 3.58 -13.92
C PRO A 17 -0.70 4.69 -13.52
N GLY A 18 -1.95 4.42 -13.33
CA GLY A 18 -2.87 5.47 -12.94
C GLY A 18 -3.07 5.61 -11.45
N VAL A 19 -2.19 5.05 -10.66
CA VAL A 19 -2.36 5.09 -9.22
C VAL A 19 -2.29 6.55 -8.75
N MET A 20 -3.03 6.86 -7.69
CA MET A 20 -3.08 8.21 -7.18
C MET A 20 -2.68 8.23 -5.74
N LEU A 21 -2.47 9.42 -5.21
CA LEU A 21 -2.13 9.53 -3.81
C LEU A 21 -3.30 9.05 -2.97
N GLY A 22 -2.99 8.32 -1.95
CA GLY A 22 -4.03 7.76 -1.08
C GLY A 22 -4.61 6.46 -1.57
N GLU A 23 -4.14 5.98 -2.70
CA GLU A 23 -4.69 4.75 -3.22
C GLU A 23 -4.16 3.58 -2.42
N LEU A 24 -4.97 2.56 -2.21
CA LEU A 24 -4.55 1.41 -1.44
C LEU A 24 -4.18 0.28 -2.37
N LEU A 25 -3.02 -0.30 -2.12
CA LEU A 25 -2.54 -1.44 -2.87
C LEU A 25 -2.45 -2.62 -1.91
N THR A 26 -2.73 -3.79 -2.39
CA THR A 26 -2.69 -4.96 -1.55
C THR A 26 -1.54 -5.86 -1.98
N CYS A 27 -0.70 -6.23 -1.04
CA CYS A 27 0.38 -7.13 -1.32
C CYS A 27 -0.18 -8.52 -1.55
N GLY A 28 0.25 -9.16 -2.60
CA GLY A 28 -0.26 -10.48 -2.90
C GLY A 28 0.43 -11.58 -2.13
N ASP A 29 1.52 -11.27 -1.43
CA ASP A 29 2.22 -12.23 -0.66
C ASP A 29 1.75 -12.28 0.77
N CYS A 30 1.74 -11.21 1.48
CA CYS A 30 1.36 -11.19 2.88
C CYS A 30 -0.03 -10.57 3.09
N GLY A 31 -0.61 -9.99 2.07
CA GLY A 31 -1.94 -9.42 2.21
C GLY A 31 -1.97 -8.06 2.89
N THR A 32 -0.82 -7.44 3.07
CA THR A 32 -0.79 -6.16 3.74
C THR A 32 -1.30 -5.07 2.82
N GLU A 33 -2.05 -4.14 3.35
CA GLU A 33 -2.52 -3.04 2.55
C GLU A 33 -1.52 -1.91 2.63
N LEU A 34 -1.19 -1.33 1.50
CA LEU A 34 -0.20 -0.27 1.45
C LEU A 34 -0.86 0.96 0.83
N GLU A 35 -0.58 2.10 1.41
CA GLU A 35 -1.19 3.33 0.95
C GLU A 35 -0.15 4.14 0.20
N VAL A 36 -0.51 4.67 -0.94
CA VAL A 36 0.41 5.45 -1.74
C VAL A 36 0.56 6.81 -1.09
N THR A 37 1.76 7.13 -0.65
CA THR A 37 2.01 8.41 0.01
C THR A 37 2.74 9.36 -0.90
N SER A 38 3.30 8.90 -2.00
CA SER A 38 3.97 9.77 -2.93
C SER A 38 3.95 9.13 -4.31
N LEU A 39 3.88 9.95 -5.34
CA LEU A 39 3.86 9.43 -6.69
C LEU A 39 5.20 9.55 -7.37
N GLU A 40 6.04 10.46 -6.89
CA GLU A 40 7.27 10.67 -7.56
C GLU A 40 8.34 11.06 -6.58
N PRO A 41 9.09 10.12 -6.09
CA PRO A 41 9.03 8.72 -6.51
C PRO A 41 7.84 8.01 -5.90
N LEU A 42 7.43 6.93 -6.52
CA LEU A 42 6.28 6.20 -6.01
C LEU A 42 6.66 5.56 -4.69
N THR A 43 5.97 5.95 -3.67
CA THR A 43 6.26 5.49 -2.32
C THR A 43 4.97 5.08 -1.65
N VAL A 44 5.02 4.01 -0.88
CA VAL A 44 3.84 3.56 -0.16
C VAL A 44 4.21 3.35 1.30
N GLU A 45 3.19 3.32 2.14
CA GLU A 45 3.39 3.05 3.54
C GLU A 45 2.32 2.09 4.00
N GLU A 46 2.55 1.46 5.14
CA GLU A 46 1.59 0.51 5.64
C GLU A 46 0.32 1.25 5.99
N ALA A 47 -0.79 0.90 5.40
CA ALA A 47 -2.04 1.57 5.65
C ALA A 47 -2.51 1.26 7.06
N PRO A 48 -3.12 2.22 7.72
CA PRO A 48 -3.59 1.97 9.05
C PRO A 48 -4.72 0.97 9.03
N GLU A 49 -4.73 0.02 10.03
CA GLU A 49 -5.71 -0.90 10.02
C GLU A 49 -6.91 -0.38 10.63
N VAL A 50 -7.94 -0.31 10.13
CA VAL A 50 -9.06 0.24 10.67
C VAL A 50 -9.65 -0.63 11.58
N GLN A 51 -9.61 -0.53 12.75
CA GLN A 51 -10.09 -1.29 13.63
C GLN A 51 -11.30 -0.90 14.06
N GLU A 52 -12.11 -0.88 13.87
CA GLU A 52 -13.28 -0.42 14.22
C GLU A 52 -13.66 -0.69 15.35
N ASP A 53 -13.49 -0.69 16.15
CA ASP A 53 -13.79 -1.02 17.20
C ASP A 53 -14.35 -0.12 17.80
N TRP A 54 -14.75 0.32 18.09
CA TRP A 54 -15.22 1.18 18.70
C TRP A 54 -15.83 0.92 19.66
N GLY A 55 -15.71 0.62 20.07
CA GLY A 55 -16.16 0.52 21.02
C GLY A 55 -16.75 1.30 21.64
N GLU A 56 -16.90 1.63 21.75
CA GLU A 56 -17.33 2.22 22.39
C GLU A 56 -17.73 2.34 22.63
#